data_672449052686122c20c6e24fca259d85
#
_entry.id   672449052686122c20c6e24fca259d85
#
_cell.length_a   1.000
_cell.length_b   1.000
_cell.length_c   1.000
_cell.angle_alpha   90.00
_cell.angle_beta   90.00
_cell.angle_gamma   90.00
#
_symmetry.space_group_name_H-M   'P 1'
#
loop_
_entity.id
_entity.type
_entity.pdbx_description
1 polymer ?
#
loop_
_entity_poly.entity_id
_entity_poly.type
_entity_poly.pdbx_seq_one_letter_code
_entity_poly.pdbx_strand_id
1 'polypeptide(L)'
;MIEMEEYLLKNAVNVSHILLEPYIPHARVLVDMTCGNGHDTVFLASRMARDASLYAFDIQNKAIASTQQRLCDERLLSDRVHLLQGSHDQLLEQIPGVVDLIVFNLGYLPSGDHSLHTTSEITVKAIKIGLHKIAKNGIIMLAAY
;
A
#
# COMPACT_ATOMS: atom_id res chain seq x y z
N MET A 1 -7.53 -10.33 24.91
CA MET A 1 -8.35 -9.30 24.25
C MET A 1 -7.56 -8.52 23.19
N ILE A 2 -6.36 -8.07 23.54
CA ILE A 2 -5.37 -7.56 22.54
C ILE A 2 -5.09 -8.61 21.48
N GLU A 3 -5.11 -9.86 21.84
CA GLU A 3 -4.87 -11.01 20.96
C GLU A 3 -5.90 -11.17 19.85
N MET A 4 -7.17 -10.79 20.08
CA MET A 4 -8.23 -10.95 19.10
C MET A 4 -8.11 -9.90 17.96
N GLU A 5 -7.87 -8.65 18.32
CA GLU A 5 -7.68 -7.59 17.33
C GLU A 5 -6.42 -7.85 16.49
N GLU A 6 -5.33 -8.24 17.14
CA GLU A 6 -4.10 -8.60 16.46
C GLU A 6 -4.28 -9.82 15.57
N TYR A 7 -5.05 -10.80 16.00
CA TYR A 7 -5.39 -11.98 15.22
C TYR A 7 -6.20 -11.65 13.98
N LEU A 8 -7.23 -10.80 14.12
CA LEU A 8 -8.05 -10.35 13.00
C LEU A 8 -7.24 -9.54 12.00
N LEU A 9 -6.36 -8.68 12.50
CA LEU A 9 -5.45 -7.87 11.68
C LEU A 9 -4.52 -8.74 10.86
N LYS A 10 -3.87 -9.70 11.50
CA LYS A 10 -2.97 -10.65 10.82
C LYS A 10 -3.71 -11.48 9.79
N ASN A 11 -4.94 -11.90 10.08
CA ASN A 11 -5.72 -12.68 9.13
C ASN A 11 -6.17 -11.87 7.93
N ALA A 12 -6.61 -10.63 8.11
CA ALA A 12 -7.00 -9.76 7.00
C ALA A 12 -5.81 -9.50 6.05
N VAL A 13 -4.65 -9.19 6.62
CA VAL A 13 -3.42 -8.98 5.84
C VAL A 13 -3.00 -10.26 5.12
N ASN A 14 -2.98 -11.39 5.83
CA ASN A 14 -2.58 -12.67 5.24
C ASN A 14 -3.53 -13.11 4.12
N VAL A 15 -4.82 -12.95 4.30
CA VAL A 15 -5.82 -13.25 3.25
C VAL A 15 -5.60 -12.36 2.03
N SER A 16 -5.38 -11.06 2.24
CA SER A 16 -5.12 -10.14 1.14
C SER A 16 -3.85 -10.54 0.37
N HIS A 17 -2.80 -10.95 1.05
CA HIS A 17 -1.56 -11.42 0.43
C HIS A 17 -1.80 -12.68 -0.42
N ILE A 18 -2.54 -13.65 0.11
CA ILE A 18 -2.87 -14.89 -0.61
C ILE A 18 -3.65 -14.56 -1.90
N LEU A 19 -4.63 -13.67 -1.80
CA LEU A 19 -5.47 -13.31 -2.95
C LEU A 19 -4.68 -12.50 -4.00
N LEU A 20 -3.74 -11.66 -3.57
CA LEU A 20 -2.95 -10.82 -4.47
C LEU A 20 -1.81 -11.57 -5.17
N GLU A 21 -1.26 -12.59 -4.53
CA GLU A 21 -0.03 -13.24 -4.98
C GLU A 21 -0.02 -13.64 -6.46
N PRO A 22 -1.10 -14.23 -7.03
CA PRO A 22 -1.12 -14.60 -8.45
C PRO A 22 -1.04 -13.41 -9.41
N TYR A 23 -1.43 -12.22 -8.96
CA TYR A 23 -1.52 -11.03 -9.82
C TYR A 23 -0.26 -10.18 -9.80
N ILE A 24 0.52 -10.22 -8.72
CA ILE A 24 1.68 -9.36 -8.52
C ILE A 24 2.72 -9.52 -9.64
N PRO A 25 3.10 -10.74 -10.07
CA PRO A 25 4.12 -10.89 -11.11
C PRO A 25 3.72 -10.33 -12.48
N HIS A 26 2.44 -10.10 -12.72
CA HIS A 26 1.93 -9.57 -13.97
C HIS A 26 1.70 -8.06 -13.95
N ALA A 27 1.78 -7.43 -12.79
CA ALA A 27 1.58 -6.00 -12.63
C ALA A 27 2.85 -5.23 -12.99
N ARG A 28 2.72 -4.14 -13.76
CA ARG A 28 3.82 -3.24 -14.12
C ARG A 28 3.92 -2.05 -13.20
N VAL A 29 2.78 -1.55 -12.74
CA VAL A 29 2.70 -0.43 -11.81
C VAL A 29 1.84 -0.84 -10.62
N LEU A 30 2.46 -0.88 -9.45
CA LEU A 30 1.82 -1.26 -8.20
C LEU A 30 1.82 -0.08 -7.24
N VAL A 31 0.76 0.07 -6.49
CA VAL A 31 0.63 1.15 -5.50
C VAL A 31 0.16 0.59 -4.17
N ASP A 32 0.91 0.87 -3.12
CA ASP A 32 0.51 0.69 -1.74
C ASP A 32 0.07 2.05 -1.19
N MET A 33 -1.22 2.21 -0.99
CA MET A 33 -1.82 3.50 -0.65
C MET A 33 -1.57 3.91 0.81
N THR A 34 -1.19 2.95 1.65
CA THR A 34 -1.02 3.15 3.10
C THR A 34 0.12 2.26 3.60
N CYS A 35 1.36 2.66 3.37
CA CYS A 35 2.48 1.74 3.62
C CYS A 35 2.69 1.40 5.10
N GLY A 36 2.35 2.29 6.02
CA GLY A 36 2.39 2.01 7.46
C GLY A 36 3.75 1.49 7.92
N ASN A 37 3.75 0.29 8.48
CA ASN A 37 4.98 -0.39 8.92
C ASN A 37 5.72 -1.12 7.79
N GLY A 38 5.20 -1.10 6.57
CA GLY A 38 5.88 -1.63 5.40
C GLY A 38 5.63 -3.09 5.08
N HIS A 39 4.72 -3.77 5.77
CA HIS A 39 4.45 -5.20 5.52
C HIS A 39 3.93 -5.45 4.10
N ASP A 40 2.94 -4.68 3.64
CA ASP A 40 2.41 -4.81 2.29
C ASP A 40 3.43 -4.38 1.25
N THR A 41 4.15 -3.29 1.51
CA THR A 41 5.18 -2.80 0.60
C THR A 41 6.28 -3.84 0.38
N VAL A 42 6.77 -4.46 1.45
CA VAL A 42 7.78 -5.54 1.36
C VAL A 42 7.22 -6.74 0.59
N PHE A 43 5.99 -7.14 0.87
CA PHE A 43 5.34 -8.24 0.17
C PHE A 43 5.26 -7.97 -1.34
N LEU A 44 4.82 -6.80 -1.74
CA LEU A 44 4.75 -6.41 -3.16
C LEU A 44 6.14 -6.34 -3.78
N ALA A 45 7.08 -5.68 -3.12
CA ALA A 45 8.45 -5.52 -3.63
C ALA A 45 9.16 -6.86 -3.85
N SER A 46 8.92 -7.83 -2.95
CA SER A 46 9.57 -9.13 -3.02
C SER A 46 9.05 -10.01 -4.17
N ARG A 47 7.86 -9.72 -4.70
CA ARG A 47 7.17 -10.55 -5.69
C ARG A 47 6.95 -9.89 -7.04
N MET A 48 7.12 -8.57 -7.13
CA MET A 48 6.90 -7.85 -8.39
C MET A 48 7.93 -8.23 -9.46
N ALA A 49 7.52 -8.06 -10.71
CA ALA A 49 8.41 -8.29 -11.85
C ALA A 49 9.60 -7.32 -11.84
N ARG A 50 10.70 -7.70 -12.48
CA ARG A 50 11.93 -6.89 -12.52
C ARG A 50 11.76 -5.53 -13.18
N ASP A 51 10.82 -5.42 -14.11
CA ASP A 51 10.52 -4.19 -14.83
C ASP A 51 9.32 -3.42 -14.22
N ALA A 52 8.79 -3.87 -13.09
CA ALA A 52 7.70 -3.20 -12.40
C ALA A 52 8.20 -2.03 -11.55
N SER A 53 7.30 -1.09 -11.33
CA SER A 53 7.49 0.04 -10.40
C SER A 53 6.48 -0.03 -9.28
N LEU A 54 6.93 0.18 -8.06
CA LEU A 54 6.10 0.19 -6.85
C LEU A 54 6.14 1.57 -6.22
N TYR A 55 4.97 2.13 -5.99
CA TYR A 55 4.80 3.39 -5.26
C TYR A 55 4.13 3.09 -3.93
N ALA A 56 4.67 3.59 -2.86
CA ALA A 56 4.11 3.41 -1.53
C ALA A 56 3.96 4.75 -0.83
N PHE A 57 2.78 5.01 -0.30
CA PHE A 57 2.40 6.30 0.26
C PHE A 57 2.08 6.20 1.74
N ASP A 58 2.35 7.24 2.46
CA ASP A 58 1.80 7.47 3.80
C ASP A 58 1.84 8.95 4.12
N ILE A 59 0.89 9.42 4.92
CA ILE A 59 0.85 10.79 5.37
C ILE A 59 1.87 11.03 6.50
N GLN A 60 2.23 9.99 7.22
CA GLN A 60 3.16 10.06 8.35
C GLN A 60 4.59 9.78 7.92
N ASN A 61 5.49 10.71 8.23
CA ASN A 61 6.93 10.51 7.98
C ASN A 61 7.47 9.28 8.70
N LYS A 62 6.97 8.99 9.89
CA LYS A 62 7.35 7.82 10.68
C LYS A 62 7.05 6.52 9.92
N ALA A 63 5.92 6.45 9.23
CA ALA A 63 5.56 5.28 8.42
C ALA A 63 6.50 5.12 7.22
N ILE A 64 6.82 6.20 6.54
CA ILE A 64 7.79 6.20 5.44
C ILE A 64 9.15 5.70 5.92
N ALA A 65 9.64 6.21 7.06
CA ALA A 65 10.92 5.80 7.64
C ALA A 65 10.91 4.31 8.03
N SER A 66 9.83 3.84 8.66
CA SER A 66 9.70 2.42 9.04
C SER A 66 9.68 1.51 7.82
N THR A 67 8.96 1.89 6.78
CA THR A 67 8.90 1.14 5.52
C THR A 67 10.26 1.10 4.83
N GLN A 68 10.95 2.23 4.77
CA GLN A 68 12.30 2.30 4.20
C GLN A 68 13.26 1.37 4.94
N GLN A 69 13.23 1.39 6.27
CA GLN A 69 14.10 0.53 7.08
C GLN A 69 13.80 -0.95 6.83
N ARG A 70 12.53 -1.32 6.76
CA ARG A 70 12.12 -2.70 6.48
C ARG A 70 12.57 -3.17 5.11
N LEU A 71 12.39 -2.33 4.10
CA LEU A 71 12.86 -2.63 2.74
C LEU A 71 14.39 -2.78 2.70
N CYS A 72 15.11 -1.94 3.44
CA CYS A 72 16.56 -2.02 3.54
C CYS A 72 17.00 -3.34 4.18
N ASP A 73 16.38 -3.71 5.31
CA ASP A 73 16.69 -4.94 6.04
C ASP A 73 16.44 -6.20 5.19
N GLU A 74 15.40 -6.17 4.35
CA GLU A 74 15.04 -7.26 3.44
C GLU A 74 15.78 -7.20 2.09
N ARG A 75 16.66 -6.21 1.90
CA ARG A 75 17.41 -5.98 0.64
C ARG A 75 16.52 -5.77 -0.57
N LEU A 76 15.42 -5.04 -0.38
CA LEU A 76 14.42 -4.75 -1.41
C LEU A 76 14.41 -3.30 -1.86
N LEU A 77 15.23 -2.43 -1.26
CA LEU A 77 15.39 -1.06 -1.72
C LEU A 77 16.00 -1.04 -3.12
N SER A 78 15.37 -0.33 -4.02
CA SER A 78 15.85 -0.14 -5.39
C SER A 78 15.29 1.15 -5.98
N ASP A 79 15.75 1.51 -7.16
CA ASP A 79 15.23 2.65 -7.93
C ASP A 79 13.81 2.43 -8.48
N ARG A 80 13.29 1.20 -8.34
CA ARG A 80 11.91 0.85 -8.74
C ARG A 80 10.90 0.97 -7.62
N VAL A 81 11.35 1.22 -6.38
CA VAL A 81 10.50 1.40 -5.21
C VAL A 81 10.54 2.87 -4.80
N HIS A 82 9.39 3.52 -4.85
CA HIS A 82 9.24 4.95 -4.58
C HIS A 82 8.40 5.15 -3.32
N LEU A 83 9.01 5.68 -2.26
CA LEU A 83 8.34 6.00 -1.00
C LEU A 83 8.02 7.48 -0.99
N LEU A 84 6.74 7.83 -0.91
CA LEU A 84 6.28 9.21 -1.02
C LEU A 84 5.41 9.57 0.18
N GLN A 85 5.80 10.61 0.90
CA GLN A 85 5.00 11.16 1.99
C GLN A 85 3.98 12.15 1.45
N GLY A 86 2.74 11.97 1.82
CA GLY A 86 1.66 12.88 1.43
C GLY A 86 0.31 12.20 1.47
N SER A 87 -0.70 12.93 1.04
CA SER A 87 -2.05 12.42 0.93
C SER A 87 -2.18 11.47 -0.25
N HIS A 88 -2.70 10.28 -0.02
CA HIS A 88 -2.72 9.23 -1.03
C HIS A 88 -3.63 9.57 -2.23
N ASP A 89 -4.66 10.37 -2.06
CA ASP A 89 -5.47 10.83 -3.18
C ASP A 89 -4.66 11.71 -4.15
N GLN A 90 -3.90 12.67 -3.62
CA GLN A 90 -3.06 13.56 -4.41
C GLN A 90 -1.89 12.81 -5.06
N LEU A 91 -1.24 11.94 -4.31
CA LEU A 91 -0.08 11.20 -4.80
C LEU A 91 -0.47 10.19 -5.89
N LEU A 92 -1.60 9.51 -5.74
CA LEU A 92 -2.10 8.60 -6.77
C LEU A 92 -2.36 9.31 -8.09
N GLU A 93 -2.94 10.51 -8.02
CA GLU A 93 -3.24 11.31 -9.21
C GLU A 93 -1.97 11.71 -9.97
N GLN A 94 -0.84 11.86 -9.28
CA GLN A 94 0.43 12.22 -9.88
C GLN A 94 1.14 11.08 -10.60
N ILE A 95 0.76 9.82 -10.36
CA ILE A 95 1.36 8.69 -11.07
C ILE A 95 0.94 8.74 -12.52
N PRO A 96 1.89 8.73 -13.47
CA PRO A 96 1.54 8.77 -14.90
C PRO A 96 0.95 7.44 -15.38
N GLY A 97 -0.05 7.53 -16.24
CA GLY A 97 -0.65 6.37 -16.89
C GLY A 97 -1.56 5.55 -15.98
N VAL A 98 -1.72 4.29 -16.34
CA VAL A 98 -2.59 3.35 -15.62
C VAL A 98 -1.81 2.62 -14.54
N VAL A 99 -2.54 2.15 -13.53
CA VAL A 99 -2.00 1.37 -12.42
C VAL A 99 -2.61 -0.04 -12.49
N ASP A 100 -1.79 -1.06 -12.32
CA ASP A 100 -2.25 -2.45 -12.46
C ASP A 100 -2.73 -3.05 -11.15
N LEU A 101 -2.18 -2.61 -10.03
CA LEU A 101 -2.53 -3.16 -8.72
C LEU A 101 -2.47 -2.06 -7.67
N ILE A 102 -3.56 -1.92 -6.92
CA ILE A 102 -3.67 -0.94 -5.83
C ILE A 102 -4.06 -1.67 -4.55
N VAL A 103 -3.33 -1.41 -3.48
CA VAL A 103 -3.61 -1.97 -2.16
C VAL A 103 -3.96 -0.85 -1.19
N PHE A 104 -5.12 -0.96 -0.56
CA PHE A 104 -5.53 -0.14 0.58
C PHE A 104 -5.58 -1.01 1.82
N ASN A 105 -4.84 -0.63 2.82
CA ASN A 105 -4.95 -1.20 4.16
C ASN A 105 -5.49 -0.10 5.08
N LEU A 106 -6.78 -0.14 5.35
CA LEU A 106 -7.48 0.89 6.12
C LEU A 106 -7.48 0.57 7.61
N GLY A 107 -6.40 -0.01 8.07
CA GLY A 107 -6.19 -0.27 9.48
C GLY A 107 -5.78 0.98 10.24
N TYR A 108 -5.99 0.91 11.52
CA TYR A 108 -5.66 1.94 12.46
C TYR A 108 -4.25 1.71 13.02
N LEU A 109 -3.38 2.74 12.98
CA LEU A 109 -2.07 2.67 13.62
C LEU A 109 -2.21 3.08 15.09
N PRO A 110 -2.20 2.14 16.06
CA PRO A 110 -2.46 2.45 17.47
C PRO A 110 -1.46 3.42 18.08
N SER A 111 -0.23 3.49 17.53
CA SER A 111 0.83 4.37 18.00
C SER A 111 0.98 5.65 17.20
N GLY A 112 0.11 5.87 16.20
CA GLY A 112 0.18 7.04 15.34
C GLY A 112 -0.49 8.26 15.96
N ASP A 113 -0.16 9.43 15.44
CA ASP A 113 -0.83 10.67 15.80
C ASP A 113 -2.20 10.70 15.11
N HIS A 114 -3.26 10.72 15.90
CA HIS A 114 -4.65 10.71 15.43
C HIS A 114 -5.01 11.91 14.55
N SER A 115 -4.32 13.04 14.71
CA SER A 115 -4.55 14.21 13.88
C SER A 115 -4.02 14.06 12.46
N LEU A 116 -3.12 13.08 12.24
CA LEU A 116 -2.51 12.81 10.95
C LEU A 116 -3.12 11.60 10.22
N HIS A 117 -4.19 11.03 10.73
CA HIS A 117 -4.85 9.91 10.05
C HIS A 117 -5.64 10.40 8.83
N THR A 118 -5.78 9.52 7.84
CA THR A 118 -6.56 9.79 6.64
C THR A 118 -8.05 9.87 6.97
N THR A 119 -8.71 10.94 6.52
CA THR A 119 -10.16 11.09 6.69
C THR A 119 -10.92 10.18 5.73
N SER A 120 -12.18 9.87 6.07
CA SER A 120 -13.05 9.06 5.20
C SER A 120 -13.28 9.72 3.84
N GLU A 121 -13.35 11.04 3.78
CA GLU A 121 -13.51 11.78 2.52
C GLU A 121 -12.31 11.61 1.60
N ILE A 122 -11.10 11.71 2.15
CA ILE A 122 -9.86 11.52 1.39
C ILE A 122 -9.78 10.07 0.90
N THR A 123 -10.15 9.11 1.73
CA THR A 123 -10.16 7.70 1.36
C THR A 123 -11.13 7.42 0.22
N VAL A 124 -12.35 7.94 0.27
CA VAL A 124 -13.34 7.80 -0.80
C VAL A 124 -12.82 8.44 -2.09
N LYS A 125 -12.26 9.63 -1.99
CA LYS A 125 -11.67 10.32 -3.15
C LYS A 125 -10.54 9.48 -3.77
N ALA A 126 -9.66 8.93 -2.95
CA ALA A 126 -8.57 8.07 -3.42
C ALA A 126 -9.09 6.81 -4.11
N ILE A 127 -10.14 6.18 -3.59
CA ILE A 127 -10.77 5.02 -4.23
C ILE A 127 -11.33 5.40 -5.60
N LYS A 128 -12.01 6.54 -5.71
CA LYS A 128 -12.54 7.04 -6.99
C LYS A 128 -11.43 7.27 -8.00
N ILE A 129 -10.34 7.89 -7.59
CA ILE A 129 -9.16 8.10 -8.46
C ILE A 129 -8.61 6.74 -8.89
N GLY A 130 -8.49 5.79 -7.96
CA GLY A 130 -8.04 4.44 -8.25
C GLY A 130 -8.89 3.74 -9.31
N LEU A 131 -10.22 3.87 -9.21
CA LEU A 131 -11.14 3.29 -10.18
C LEU A 131 -10.96 3.88 -11.58
N HIS A 132 -10.57 5.15 -11.69
CA HIS A 132 -10.27 5.78 -12.97
C HIS A 132 -8.89 5.40 -13.52
N LYS A 133 -7.91 5.16 -12.64
CA LYS A 133 -6.53 4.87 -13.03
C LYS A 133 -6.26 3.39 -13.25
N ILE A 134 -7.11 2.53 -12.72
CA ILE A 134 -6.88 1.09 -12.80
C ILE A 134 -6.91 0.58 -14.23
N ALA A 135 -5.93 -0.22 -14.59
CA ALA A 135 -5.85 -0.84 -15.90
C ALA A 135 -6.97 -1.86 -16.10
N LYS A 136 -7.30 -2.15 -17.37
CA LYS A 136 -8.16 -3.27 -17.70
C LYS A 136 -7.50 -4.55 -17.15
N ASN A 137 -8.26 -5.35 -16.40
CA ASN A 137 -7.79 -6.52 -15.68
C ASN A 137 -6.89 -6.20 -14.48
N GLY A 138 -6.82 -4.93 -14.07
CA GLY A 138 -6.15 -4.55 -12.83
C GLY A 138 -6.96 -4.91 -11.60
N ILE A 139 -6.33 -4.80 -10.43
CA ILE A 139 -6.93 -5.18 -9.15
C ILE A 139 -6.79 -4.06 -8.13
N ILE A 140 -7.88 -3.80 -7.43
CA ILE A 140 -7.88 -2.97 -6.23
C ILE A 140 -8.24 -3.88 -5.06
N MET A 141 -7.32 -3.99 -4.11
CA MET A 141 -7.52 -4.75 -2.87
C MET A 141 -7.70 -3.78 -1.73
N LEU A 142 -8.81 -3.91 -1.02
CA LEU A 142 -9.11 -3.07 0.13
C LEU A 142 -9.34 -3.95 1.35
N ALA A 143 -8.50 -3.80 2.36
CA ALA A 143 -8.66 -4.43 3.66
C ALA A 143 -9.08 -3.35 4.67
N ALA A 144 -10.26 -3.53 5.26
CA ALA A 144 -10.81 -2.62 6.25
C ALA A 144 -11.09 -3.39 7.55
N TYR A 145 -10.67 -2.83 8.68
CA TYR A 145 -10.87 -3.44 10.01
C TYR A 145 -10.87 -2.40 11.11
#